data_f88ec40d4871c325423b6f04dde77e5d
#
_entry.id   f88ec40d4871c325423b6f04dde77e5d
#
_cell.length_a   1.000
_cell.length_b   1.000
_cell.length_c   1.000
_cell.angle_alpha   90.00
_cell.angle_beta   90.00
_cell.angle_gamma   90.00
#
_symmetry.space_group_name_H-M   'P 1'
#
loop_
_entity.id
_entity.type
_entity.pdbx_description
1 polymer ?
#
loop_
_entity_poly.entity_id
_entity_poly.type
_entity_poly.pdbx_seq_one_letter_code
_entity_poly.pdbx_strand_id
1 'polypeptide(L)'
;MNYAAADVKKLREETGATFADCKNALNDAANWDEALKIIDAKRDRKAEKMQVADRETKQGGIFSYIHHNHSVGVLLELNCSTDFVARSETFRKLASELALQIAGAHPVPRYINIEDVPAEVSEEASKAIAEDPAMERVPAGKREEVIKNKLKKSLGEQVLMMQPWVKDETIVVGDLVRKVIAETGENIVLRRFSRFELGK
;
A
#
# COMPACT_ATOMS: atom_id res chain seq x y z
N MET A 1 28.57 10.59 -12.33
CA MET A 1 28.10 11.64 -13.30
C MET A 1 27.93 12.94 -12.53
N ASN A 2 28.32 14.09 -13.13
CA ASN A 2 28.04 15.39 -12.48
C ASN A 2 26.64 15.83 -12.90
N TYR A 3 25.67 15.66 -12.04
CA TYR A 3 24.31 16.16 -12.26
C TYR A 3 24.25 17.67 -11.96
N ALA A 4 23.56 18.42 -12.83
CA ALA A 4 23.38 19.84 -12.66
C ALA A 4 22.28 20.16 -11.63
N ALA A 5 22.25 21.39 -11.11
CA ALA A 5 21.18 21.83 -10.22
C ALA A 5 19.77 21.70 -10.85
N ALA A 6 19.67 21.77 -12.18
CA ALA A 6 18.44 21.54 -12.94
C ALA A 6 17.93 20.10 -12.81
N ASP A 7 18.84 19.10 -12.77
CA ASP A 7 18.46 17.69 -12.60
C ASP A 7 17.93 17.43 -11.20
N VAL A 8 18.51 18.05 -10.18
CA VAL A 8 18.01 17.97 -8.79
C VAL A 8 16.60 18.55 -8.70
N LYS A 9 16.36 19.69 -9.40
CA LYS A 9 15.03 20.31 -9.44
C LYS A 9 14.02 19.40 -10.13
N LYS A 10 14.38 18.84 -11.28
CA LYS A 10 13.54 17.90 -12.05
C LYS A 10 13.19 16.66 -11.22
N LEU A 11 14.19 16.04 -10.57
CA LEU A 11 13.95 14.87 -9.72
C LEU A 11 13.05 15.19 -8.53
N ARG A 12 13.17 16.41 -7.97
CA ARG A 12 12.29 16.89 -6.90
C ARG A 12 10.84 17.09 -7.37
N GLU A 13 10.65 17.66 -8.55
CA GLU A 13 9.31 17.86 -9.14
C GLU A 13 8.64 16.53 -9.44
N GLU A 14 9.40 15.52 -9.86
CA GLU A 14 8.91 14.17 -10.17
C GLU A 14 8.59 13.35 -8.92
N THR A 15 9.43 13.45 -7.87
CA THR A 15 9.33 12.58 -6.69
C THR A 15 8.69 13.23 -5.47
N GLY A 16 8.62 14.57 -5.41
CA GLY A 16 8.22 15.31 -4.22
C GLY A 16 9.22 15.25 -3.05
N ALA A 17 10.39 14.63 -3.23
CA ALA A 17 11.42 14.49 -2.20
C ALA A 17 12.11 15.82 -1.87
N THR A 18 12.84 15.87 -0.73
CA THR A 18 13.57 17.09 -0.36
C THR A 18 14.74 17.33 -1.31
N PHE A 19 15.15 18.61 -1.46
CA PHE A 19 16.30 18.95 -2.31
C PHE A 19 17.57 18.18 -1.92
N ALA A 20 17.79 18.01 -0.62
CA ALA A 20 18.94 17.26 -0.10
C ALA A 20 18.86 15.79 -0.48
N ASP A 21 17.68 15.17 -0.40
CA ASP A 21 17.49 13.77 -0.76
C ASP A 21 17.69 13.54 -2.25
N CYS A 22 17.15 14.43 -3.11
CA CYS A 22 17.35 14.37 -4.54
C CYS A 22 18.83 14.53 -4.93
N LYS A 23 19.51 15.49 -4.30
CA LYS A 23 20.96 15.70 -4.55
C LYS A 23 21.78 14.47 -4.16
N ASN A 24 21.52 13.89 -2.98
CA ASN A 24 22.23 12.70 -2.51
C ASN A 24 21.93 11.50 -3.42
N ALA A 25 20.66 11.27 -3.77
CA ALA A 25 20.28 10.19 -4.66
C ALA A 25 20.98 10.27 -6.02
N LEU A 26 21.03 11.46 -6.62
CA LEU A 26 21.74 11.67 -7.88
C LEU A 26 23.26 11.48 -7.77
N ASN A 27 23.87 11.81 -6.63
CA ASN A 27 25.29 11.59 -6.40
C ASN A 27 25.62 10.10 -6.22
N ASP A 28 24.74 9.35 -5.58
CA ASP A 28 24.94 7.94 -5.24
C ASP A 28 24.53 6.99 -6.40
N ALA A 29 23.71 7.48 -7.35
CA ALA A 29 23.17 6.68 -8.45
C ALA A 29 24.08 6.71 -9.69
N ALA A 30 24.13 5.60 -10.40
CA ALA A 30 24.80 5.51 -11.69
C ALA A 30 23.94 6.09 -12.86
N ASN A 31 22.63 6.17 -12.69
CA ASN A 31 21.68 6.69 -13.68
C ASN A 31 20.40 7.22 -13.00
N TRP A 32 19.51 7.83 -13.82
CA TRP A 32 18.26 8.42 -13.35
C TRP A 32 17.34 7.43 -12.67
N ASP A 33 17.17 6.24 -13.24
CA ASP A 33 16.29 5.20 -12.69
C ASP A 33 16.78 4.69 -11.34
N GLU A 34 18.09 4.63 -11.14
CA GLU A 34 18.67 4.26 -9.86
C GLU A 34 18.48 5.37 -8.83
N ALA A 35 18.55 6.63 -9.22
CA ALA A 35 18.25 7.75 -8.33
C ALA A 35 16.79 7.73 -7.87
N LEU A 36 15.84 7.41 -8.74
CA LEU A 36 14.44 7.20 -8.39
C LEU A 36 14.29 6.07 -7.37
N LYS A 37 14.92 4.92 -7.59
CA LYS A 37 14.88 3.77 -6.65
C LYS A 37 15.48 4.12 -5.27
N ILE A 38 16.55 4.91 -5.23
CA ILE A 38 17.15 5.36 -3.96
C ILE A 38 16.17 6.25 -3.19
N ILE A 39 15.47 7.17 -3.89
CA ILE A 39 14.46 8.02 -3.27
C ILE A 39 13.27 7.20 -2.77
N ASP A 40 12.77 6.26 -3.56
CA ASP A 40 11.67 5.39 -3.17
C ASP A 40 12.02 4.55 -1.95
N ALA A 41 13.19 3.90 -1.94
CA ALA A 41 13.68 3.14 -0.80
C ALA A 41 13.84 4.00 0.47
N LYS A 42 14.24 5.28 0.32
CA LYS A 42 14.36 6.21 1.45
C LYS A 42 12.99 6.64 1.97
N ARG A 43 12.04 6.84 1.07
CA ARG A 43 10.64 7.16 1.39
C ARG A 43 9.99 6.00 2.16
N ASP A 44 10.18 4.78 1.68
CA ASP A 44 9.64 3.58 2.32
C ASP A 44 10.17 3.39 3.74
N ARG A 45 11.49 3.52 3.94
CA ARG A 45 12.11 3.47 5.28
C ARG A 45 11.59 4.57 6.22
N LYS A 46 11.31 5.76 5.67
CA LYS A 46 10.74 6.85 6.47
C LYS A 46 9.30 6.54 6.86
N ALA A 47 8.49 6.03 5.93
CA ALA A 47 7.11 5.64 6.19
C ALA A 47 7.03 4.47 7.19
N GLU A 48 7.87 3.44 7.06
CA GLU A 48 7.98 2.33 8.02
C GLU A 48 8.30 2.84 9.43
N LYS A 49 9.30 3.73 9.57
CA LYS A 49 9.64 4.33 10.87
C LYS A 49 8.48 5.13 11.48
N MET A 50 7.66 5.76 10.67
CA MET A 50 6.49 6.51 11.13
C MET A 50 5.34 5.59 11.54
N GLN A 51 5.14 4.47 10.85
CA GLN A 51 4.14 3.46 11.19
C GLN A 51 4.50 2.70 12.47
N VAL A 52 5.80 2.42 12.68
CA VAL A 52 6.32 1.77 13.90
C VAL A 52 6.34 2.71 15.10
N ALA A 53 6.53 4.02 14.87
CA ALA A 53 6.38 5.01 15.95
C ALA A 53 4.90 5.06 16.32
N ASP A 54 4.57 4.54 17.50
CA ASP A 54 3.22 4.45 18.12
C ASP A 54 2.62 5.86 18.37
N ARG A 55 2.49 6.63 17.29
CA ARG A 55 1.81 7.91 17.31
C ARG A 55 0.33 7.63 17.17
N GLU A 56 -0.40 7.88 18.26
CA GLU A 56 -1.86 7.79 18.25
C GLU A 56 -2.45 8.55 17.07
N THR A 57 -3.12 7.83 16.18
CA THR A 57 -3.87 8.40 15.05
C THR A 57 -5.31 8.62 15.49
N LYS A 58 -5.55 9.73 16.23
CA LYS A 58 -6.89 10.07 16.77
C LYS A 58 -7.66 11.05 15.90
N GLN A 59 -7.01 11.67 14.93
CA GLN A 59 -7.61 12.56 13.96
C GLN A 59 -7.89 11.83 12.66
N GLY A 60 -8.67 12.40 11.76
CA GLY A 60 -8.99 11.76 10.48
C GLY A 60 -10.41 12.05 10.04
N GLY A 61 -10.98 11.10 9.31
CA GLY A 61 -12.36 11.24 8.82
C GLY A 61 -12.99 9.93 8.35
N ILE A 62 -14.31 9.97 8.26
CA ILE A 62 -15.10 8.94 7.62
C ILE A 62 -15.37 9.38 6.18
N PHE A 63 -15.04 8.51 5.23
CA PHE A 63 -15.21 8.78 3.80
C PHE A 63 -16.10 7.74 3.18
N SER A 64 -16.87 8.14 2.17
CA SER A 64 -17.77 7.26 1.46
C SER A 64 -17.55 7.33 -0.04
N TYR A 65 -17.84 6.22 -0.71
CA TYR A 65 -17.93 6.12 -2.15
C TYR A 65 -19.17 5.35 -2.51
N ILE A 66 -20.00 5.91 -3.37
CA ILE A 66 -21.14 5.22 -3.98
C ILE A 66 -20.91 5.16 -5.49
N HIS A 67 -20.91 3.97 -6.03
CA HIS A 67 -20.72 3.80 -7.47
C HIS A 67 -21.89 4.42 -8.24
N HIS A 68 -21.62 4.94 -9.44
CA HIS A 68 -22.61 5.72 -10.21
C HIS A 68 -23.93 4.97 -10.49
N ASN A 69 -23.88 3.65 -10.57
CA ASN A 69 -25.06 2.79 -10.76
C ASN A 69 -25.74 2.38 -9.43
N HIS A 70 -25.28 2.91 -8.30
CA HIS A 70 -25.80 2.64 -6.96
C HIS A 70 -25.76 1.17 -6.52
N SER A 71 -25.01 0.30 -7.20
CA SER A 71 -24.92 -1.12 -6.86
C SER A 71 -23.83 -1.47 -5.85
N VAL A 72 -22.84 -0.59 -5.69
CA VAL A 72 -21.73 -0.77 -4.73
C VAL A 72 -21.55 0.51 -3.92
N GLY A 73 -21.45 0.35 -2.61
CA GLY A 73 -21.13 1.43 -1.67
C GLY A 73 -20.00 1.04 -0.74
N VAL A 74 -19.14 2.00 -0.42
CA VAL A 74 -18.04 1.84 0.53
C VAL A 74 -18.08 2.96 1.55
N LEU A 75 -17.85 2.61 2.80
CA LEU A 75 -17.59 3.52 3.91
C LEU A 75 -16.25 3.13 4.52
N LEU A 76 -15.35 4.08 4.73
CA LEU A 76 -14.04 3.84 5.35
C LEU A 76 -13.69 4.91 6.39
N GLU A 77 -12.90 4.51 7.39
CA GLU A 77 -12.30 5.38 8.39
C GLU A 77 -10.80 5.45 8.12
N LEU A 78 -10.31 6.65 7.75
CA LEU A 78 -8.89 6.94 7.55
C LEU A 78 -8.43 7.91 8.63
N ASN A 79 -7.39 7.53 9.38
CA ASN A 79 -6.88 8.27 10.52
C ASN A 79 -5.47 8.79 10.27
N CYS A 80 -5.13 9.89 10.93
CA CYS A 80 -3.81 10.52 10.93
C CYS A 80 -3.50 11.12 12.31
N SER A 81 -2.31 11.69 12.47
CA SER A 81 -1.86 12.21 13.76
C SER A 81 -2.47 13.59 14.08
N THR A 82 -2.67 14.46 13.08
CA THR A 82 -3.18 15.84 13.28
C THR A 82 -4.41 16.16 12.43
N ASP A 83 -5.18 17.15 12.88
CA ASP A 83 -6.32 17.67 12.15
C ASP A 83 -5.91 18.47 10.89
N PHE A 84 -4.69 19.00 10.85
CA PHE A 84 -4.14 19.68 9.67
C PHE A 84 -4.03 18.71 8.50
N VAL A 85 -3.45 17.54 8.73
CA VAL A 85 -3.34 16.51 7.68
C VAL A 85 -4.71 15.95 7.32
N ALA A 86 -5.61 15.74 8.30
CA ALA A 86 -6.97 15.28 8.05
C ALA A 86 -7.77 16.21 7.10
N ARG A 87 -7.47 17.50 7.12
CA ARG A 87 -8.12 18.52 6.26
C ARG A 87 -7.41 18.72 4.93
N SER A 88 -6.20 18.20 4.74
CA SER A 88 -5.42 18.37 3.53
C SER A 88 -6.07 17.70 2.31
N GLU A 89 -5.84 18.26 1.14
CA GLU A 89 -6.32 17.69 -0.12
C GLU A 89 -5.68 16.33 -0.40
N THR A 90 -4.39 16.19 -0.10
CA THR A 90 -3.62 14.94 -0.27
C THR A 90 -4.24 13.79 0.52
N PHE A 91 -4.61 14.04 1.79
CA PHE A 91 -5.26 13.04 2.64
C PHE A 91 -6.66 12.65 2.13
N ARG A 92 -7.46 13.64 1.74
CA ARG A 92 -8.81 13.38 1.19
C ARG A 92 -8.75 12.64 -0.13
N LYS A 93 -7.77 12.96 -0.98
CA LYS A 93 -7.53 12.25 -2.23
C LYS A 93 -7.16 10.79 -1.96
N LEU A 94 -6.26 10.52 -1.02
CA LEU A 94 -5.93 9.15 -0.61
C LEU A 94 -7.17 8.40 -0.15
N ALA A 95 -8.02 9.00 0.70
CA ALA A 95 -9.25 8.37 1.15
C ALA A 95 -10.20 8.02 -0.01
N SER A 96 -10.31 8.90 -1.00
CA SER A 96 -11.12 8.66 -2.21
C SER A 96 -10.54 7.53 -3.06
N GLU A 97 -9.21 7.46 -3.22
CA GLU A 97 -8.55 6.39 -3.96
C GLU A 97 -8.71 5.03 -3.26
N LEU A 98 -8.59 4.99 -1.93
CA LEU A 98 -8.82 3.77 -1.15
C LEU A 98 -10.28 3.31 -1.23
N ALA A 99 -11.24 4.23 -1.17
CA ALA A 99 -12.66 3.89 -1.31
C ALA A 99 -12.98 3.34 -2.70
N LEU A 100 -12.40 3.93 -3.75
CA LEU A 100 -12.52 3.45 -5.13
C LEU A 100 -11.89 2.06 -5.31
N GLN A 101 -10.71 1.84 -4.73
CA GLN A 101 -10.04 0.54 -4.72
C GLN A 101 -10.94 -0.54 -4.10
N ILE A 102 -11.47 -0.28 -2.90
CA ILE A 102 -12.34 -1.24 -2.18
C ILE A 102 -13.62 -1.53 -2.99
N ALA A 103 -14.15 -0.53 -3.68
CA ALA A 103 -15.34 -0.70 -4.50
C ALA A 103 -15.08 -1.55 -5.75
N GLY A 104 -13.94 -1.35 -6.43
CA GLY A 104 -13.65 -1.88 -7.76
C GLY A 104 -12.72 -3.09 -7.79
N ALA A 105 -12.03 -3.43 -6.71
CA ALA A 105 -11.06 -4.51 -6.71
C ALA A 105 -11.70 -5.90 -6.86
N HIS A 106 -11.03 -6.75 -7.63
CA HIS A 106 -11.31 -8.17 -7.76
C HIS A 106 -10.02 -8.98 -7.60
N PRO A 107 -9.96 -9.87 -6.59
CA PRO A 107 -10.99 -10.15 -5.60
C PRO A 107 -11.24 -8.98 -4.64
N VAL A 108 -12.45 -8.94 -4.06
CA VAL A 108 -12.83 -7.93 -3.06
C VAL A 108 -11.95 -8.09 -1.81
N PRO A 109 -11.28 -7.03 -1.33
CA PRO A 109 -10.47 -7.13 -0.12
C PRO A 109 -11.35 -7.41 1.10
N ARG A 110 -10.87 -8.30 1.96
CA ARG A 110 -11.52 -8.67 3.23
C ARG A 110 -10.76 -8.12 4.43
N TYR A 111 -9.45 -7.96 4.28
CA TYR A 111 -8.51 -7.52 5.31
C TYR A 111 -7.78 -6.27 4.85
N ILE A 112 -7.33 -5.45 5.77
CA ILE A 112 -6.53 -4.26 5.45
C ILE A 112 -5.07 -4.66 5.28
N ASN A 113 -4.50 -5.27 6.31
CA ASN A 113 -3.10 -5.72 6.35
C ASN A 113 -3.03 -7.24 6.43
N ILE A 114 -1.85 -7.80 6.19
CA ILE A 114 -1.64 -9.25 6.28
C ILE A 114 -1.79 -9.77 7.72
N GLU A 115 -1.47 -8.92 8.69
CA GLU A 115 -1.60 -9.20 10.12
C GLU A 115 -3.05 -9.30 10.61
N ASP A 116 -3.99 -8.72 9.83
CA ASP A 116 -5.43 -8.78 10.12
C ASP A 116 -6.07 -10.10 9.68
N VAL A 117 -5.32 -10.95 8.95
CA VAL A 117 -5.80 -12.26 8.51
C VAL A 117 -5.83 -13.22 9.70
N PRO A 118 -6.98 -13.83 10.05
CA PRO A 118 -7.06 -14.80 11.14
C PRO A 118 -6.14 -15.99 10.92
N ALA A 119 -5.54 -16.49 12.01
CA ALA A 119 -4.62 -17.63 11.94
C ALA A 119 -5.27 -18.86 11.29
N GLU A 120 -6.54 -19.10 11.61
CA GLU A 120 -7.32 -20.23 11.08
C GLU A 120 -7.43 -20.17 9.54
N VAL A 121 -7.65 -18.97 8.97
CA VAL A 121 -7.72 -18.77 7.52
C VAL A 121 -6.35 -19.02 6.87
N SER A 122 -5.29 -18.57 7.52
CA SER A 122 -3.92 -18.78 7.07
C SER A 122 -3.52 -20.26 7.11
N GLU A 123 -3.91 -20.98 8.16
CA GLU A 123 -3.66 -22.41 8.32
C GLU A 123 -4.45 -23.25 7.32
N GLU A 124 -5.73 -22.96 7.11
CA GLU A 124 -6.57 -23.63 6.11
C GLU A 124 -6.02 -23.44 4.70
N ALA A 125 -5.65 -22.21 4.34
CA ALA A 125 -5.04 -21.91 3.04
C ALA A 125 -3.68 -22.64 2.87
N SER A 126 -2.88 -22.71 3.92
CA SER A 126 -1.60 -23.43 3.92
C SER A 126 -1.78 -24.94 3.71
N LYS A 127 -2.76 -25.55 4.39
CA LYS A 127 -3.11 -26.95 4.21
C LYS A 127 -3.59 -27.24 2.79
N ALA A 128 -4.51 -26.44 2.28
CA ALA A 128 -5.01 -26.58 0.92
C ALA A 128 -3.90 -26.48 -0.15
N ILE A 129 -2.92 -25.59 0.06
CA ILE A 129 -1.75 -25.48 -0.83
C ILE A 129 -0.85 -26.71 -0.70
N ALA A 130 -0.64 -27.23 0.51
CA ALA A 130 0.20 -28.40 0.75
C ALA A 130 -0.38 -29.69 0.12
N GLU A 131 -1.71 -29.81 0.10
CA GLU A 131 -2.47 -30.92 -0.46
C GLU A 131 -2.66 -30.82 -2.01
N ASP A 132 -2.29 -29.68 -2.61
CA ASP A 132 -2.34 -29.50 -4.07
C ASP A 132 -1.46 -30.55 -4.79
N PRO A 133 -2.01 -31.37 -5.71
CA PRO A 133 -1.24 -32.34 -6.47
C PRO A 133 -0.01 -31.77 -7.18
N ALA A 134 -0.02 -30.49 -7.52
CA ALA A 134 1.14 -29.81 -8.09
C ALA A 134 2.34 -29.76 -7.12
N MET A 135 2.11 -29.87 -5.82
CA MET A 135 3.19 -29.90 -4.81
C MET A 135 4.00 -31.21 -4.82
N GLU A 136 3.46 -32.31 -5.38
CA GLU A 136 4.22 -33.56 -5.55
C GLU A 136 5.43 -33.38 -6.47
N ARG A 137 5.31 -32.46 -7.46
CA ARG A 137 6.37 -32.15 -8.43
C ARG A 137 7.46 -31.23 -7.84
N VAL A 138 7.23 -30.67 -6.66
CA VAL A 138 8.19 -29.78 -6.00
C VAL A 138 9.16 -30.62 -5.16
N PRO A 139 10.50 -30.46 -5.34
CA PRO A 139 11.48 -31.12 -4.52
C PRO A 139 11.25 -30.90 -3.02
N ALA A 140 11.38 -31.94 -2.21
CA ALA A 140 11.05 -31.91 -0.78
C ALA A 140 11.70 -30.75 -0.04
N GLY A 141 12.97 -30.45 -0.33
CA GLY A 141 13.70 -29.35 0.32
C GLY A 141 13.24 -27.91 -0.09
N LYS A 142 12.33 -27.77 -1.07
CA LYS A 142 11.78 -26.48 -1.51
C LYS A 142 10.28 -26.35 -1.25
N ARG A 143 9.62 -27.39 -0.78
CA ARG A 143 8.16 -27.39 -0.59
C ARG A 143 7.71 -26.32 0.39
N GLU A 144 8.37 -26.17 1.51
CA GLU A 144 8.05 -25.16 2.52
C GLU A 144 8.13 -23.74 1.97
N GLU A 145 9.19 -23.43 1.21
CA GLU A 145 9.35 -22.12 0.56
C GLU A 145 8.24 -21.86 -0.47
N VAL A 146 7.90 -22.86 -1.28
CA VAL A 146 6.85 -22.76 -2.29
C VAL A 146 5.48 -22.57 -1.63
N ILE A 147 5.19 -23.31 -0.55
CA ILE A 147 3.94 -23.13 0.24
C ILE A 147 3.86 -21.71 0.77
N LYS A 148 4.92 -21.21 1.40
CA LYS A 148 4.98 -19.84 1.93
C LYS A 148 4.73 -18.78 0.86
N ASN A 149 5.33 -18.93 -0.32
CA ASN A 149 5.17 -17.99 -1.43
C ASN A 149 3.76 -18.05 -2.03
N LYS A 150 3.20 -19.25 -2.23
CA LYS A 150 1.82 -19.42 -2.70
C LYS A 150 0.82 -18.86 -1.67
N LEU A 151 1.03 -19.11 -0.38
CA LEU A 151 0.21 -18.60 0.70
C LEU A 151 0.21 -17.06 0.71
N LYS A 152 1.40 -16.46 0.67
CA LYS A 152 1.53 -15.00 0.61
C LYS A 152 0.80 -14.41 -0.60
N LYS A 153 0.87 -15.06 -1.76
CA LYS A 153 0.15 -14.63 -2.96
C LYS A 153 -1.35 -14.76 -2.78
N SER A 154 -1.85 -15.91 -2.36
CA SER A 154 -3.28 -16.20 -2.19
C SER A 154 -3.93 -15.29 -1.13
N LEU A 155 -3.29 -15.10 0.01
CA LEU A 155 -3.78 -14.19 1.05
C LEU A 155 -3.65 -12.73 0.60
N GLY A 156 -2.58 -12.37 -0.10
CA GLY A 156 -2.34 -11.03 -0.62
C GLY A 156 -3.47 -10.53 -1.52
N GLU A 157 -4.11 -11.41 -2.28
CA GLU A 157 -5.26 -11.07 -3.11
C GLU A 157 -6.47 -10.59 -2.28
N GLN A 158 -6.59 -10.99 -1.02
CA GLN A 158 -7.65 -10.59 -0.10
C GLN A 158 -7.25 -9.45 0.85
N VAL A 159 -5.98 -9.03 0.82
CA VAL A 159 -5.41 -7.98 1.67
C VAL A 159 -5.29 -6.69 0.88
N LEU A 160 -6.06 -5.67 1.27
CA LEU A 160 -6.14 -4.40 0.55
C LEU A 160 -4.77 -3.78 0.27
N MET A 161 -3.90 -3.71 1.30
CA MET A 161 -2.58 -3.08 1.17
C MET A 161 -1.61 -3.85 0.25
N MET A 162 -1.93 -5.10 -0.10
CA MET A 162 -1.13 -5.94 -1.00
C MET A 162 -1.69 -6.00 -2.42
N GLN A 163 -2.91 -5.49 -2.65
CA GLN A 163 -3.52 -5.49 -3.98
C GLN A 163 -2.85 -4.48 -4.91
N PRO A 164 -2.75 -4.80 -6.22
CA PRO A 164 -2.45 -3.80 -7.23
C PRO A 164 -3.53 -2.70 -7.24
N TRP A 165 -3.12 -1.46 -7.45
CA TRP A 165 -4.06 -0.35 -7.50
C TRP A 165 -4.89 -0.39 -8.80
N VAL A 166 -6.21 -0.28 -8.69
CA VAL A 166 -7.16 -0.43 -9.82
C VAL A 166 -6.95 0.58 -10.95
N LYS A 167 -6.27 1.71 -10.70
CA LYS A 167 -5.94 2.71 -11.73
C LYS A 167 -4.59 2.48 -12.39
N ASP A 168 -3.68 1.81 -11.70
CA ASP A 168 -2.33 1.51 -12.17
C ASP A 168 -1.82 0.25 -11.46
N GLU A 169 -1.93 -0.89 -12.12
CA GLU A 169 -1.57 -2.21 -11.58
C GLU A 169 -0.06 -2.37 -11.30
N THR A 170 0.77 -1.41 -11.73
CA THR A 170 2.21 -1.38 -11.41
C THR A 170 2.48 -0.91 -10.00
N ILE A 171 1.49 -0.31 -9.33
CA ILE A 171 1.57 0.25 -7.99
C ILE A 171 0.72 -0.59 -7.04
N VAL A 172 1.27 -0.93 -5.88
CA VAL A 172 0.53 -1.60 -4.80
C VAL A 172 -0.16 -0.55 -3.93
N VAL A 173 -1.38 -0.84 -3.46
CA VAL A 173 -2.16 0.08 -2.61
C VAL A 173 -1.37 0.58 -1.40
N GLY A 174 -0.61 -0.31 -0.75
CA GLY A 174 0.28 0.06 0.36
C GLY A 174 1.31 1.13 -0.01
N ASP A 175 1.77 1.17 -1.28
CA ASP A 175 2.71 2.18 -1.75
C ASP A 175 2.06 3.56 -1.86
N LEU A 176 0.77 3.62 -2.23
CA LEU A 176 0.01 4.88 -2.23
C LEU A 176 -0.06 5.47 -0.82
N VAL A 177 -0.35 4.63 0.17
CA VAL A 177 -0.40 5.05 1.58
C VAL A 177 0.97 5.52 2.04
N ARG A 178 2.03 4.73 1.78
CA ARG A 178 3.42 5.09 2.12
C ARG A 178 3.86 6.40 1.48
N LYS A 179 3.46 6.63 0.23
CA LYS A 179 3.76 7.90 -0.46
C LYS A 179 3.16 9.09 0.27
N VAL A 180 1.89 9.03 0.65
CA VAL A 180 1.22 10.12 1.37
C VAL A 180 1.78 10.31 2.78
N ILE A 181 2.12 9.23 3.50
CA ILE A 181 2.84 9.30 4.79
C ILE A 181 4.18 10.04 4.63
N ALA A 182 4.93 9.74 3.58
CA ALA A 182 6.21 10.41 3.33
C ALA A 182 6.06 11.88 2.94
N GLU A 183 5.01 12.23 2.19
CA GLU A 183 4.70 13.60 1.78
C GLU A 183 4.24 14.46 2.96
N THR A 184 3.34 13.94 3.79
CA THR A 184 2.78 14.66 4.94
C THR A 184 3.71 14.65 6.14
N GLY A 185 4.56 13.65 6.27
CA GLY A 185 5.40 13.45 7.44
C GLY A 185 4.64 12.93 8.65
N GLU A 186 3.41 12.44 8.47
CA GLU A 186 2.57 11.90 9.53
C GLU A 186 2.17 10.46 9.28
N ASN A 187 1.91 9.72 10.35
CA ASN A 187 1.34 8.38 10.25
C ASN A 187 -0.11 8.46 9.75
N ILE A 188 -0.44 7.62 8.77
CA ILE A 188 -1.79 7.50 8.21
C ILE A 188 -2.19 6.04 8.26
N VAL A 189 -3.35 5.76 8.83
CA VAL A 189 -3.85 4.40 9.07
C VAL A 189 -5.28 4.28 8.55
N LEU A 190 -5.51 3.37 7.63
CA LEU A 190 -6.86 2.91 7.33
C LEU A 190 -7.31 2.00 8.48
N ARG A 191 -8.25 2.50 9.28
CA ARG A 191 -8.67 1.82 10.51
C ARG A 191 -9.64 0.68 10.24
N ARG A 192 -10.62 0.93 9.38
CA ARG A 192 -11.66 -0.03 8.98
C ARG A 192 -12.38 0.43 7.74
N PHE A 193 -13.07 -0.49 7.10
CA PHE A 193 -14.01 -0.20 6.01
C PHE A 193 -15.19 -1.17 6.05
N SER A 194 -16.26 -0.76 5.37
CA SER A 194 -17.40 -1.61 5.05
C SER A 194 -17.74 -1.44 3.58
N ARG A 195 -18.02 -2.53 2.89
CA ARG A 195 -18.44 -2.54 1.50
C ARG A 195 -19.80 -3.22 1.41
N PHE A 196 -20.70 -2.59 0.72
CA PHE A 196 -22.04 -3.11 0.40
C PHE A 196 -22.15 -3.30 -1.10
N GLU A 197 -22.74 -4.40 -1.49
CA GLU A 197 -23.05 -4.70 -2.87
C GLU A 197 -24.48 -5.20 -2.97
N LEU A 198 -25.24 -4.60 -3.90
CA LEU A 198 -26.65 -4.93 -4.07
C LEU A 198 -26.80 -6.41 -4.40
N GLY A 199 -27.61 -7.10 -3.60
CA GLY A 199 -27.89 -8.54 -3.80
C GLY A 199 -26.88 -9.50 -3.13
N LYS A 200 -25.94 -8.98 -2.34
CA LYS A 200 -24.97 -9.80 -1.57
C LYS A 200 -25.01 -9.45 -0.09
#